data_283552d250fb9675ee404927c41d0dfb
#
_entry.id   283552d250fb9675ee404927c41d0dfb
#
_cell.length_a   1.000
_cell.length_b   1.000
_cell.length_c   1.000
_cell.angle_alpha   90.00
_cell.angle_beta   90.00
_cell.angle_gamma   90.00
#
_symmetry.space_group_name_H-M   'P 1'
#
loop_
_entity.id
_entity.type
_entity.pdbx_description
1 polymer ?
#
loop_
_entity_poly.entity_id
_entity_poly.type
_entity_poly.pdbx_seq_one_letter_code
_entity_poly.pdbx_strand_id
1 'polypeptide(L)'
;MYYNKLISVIVPVYNVEEYLEECLDSIQCQTYKNIEVILVNDGSTDSSKDICEKYCEKDNRFKLFCQPNKGLSATRNRGMSESKGEFISFVDSDDVLKEDMLEQLMKQMSVEKVDIVECWYTNDKQELDLPSPKDAEIIFKGNSEEALVSL
;
A
#
# COMPACT_ATOMS: atom_id res chain seq x y z
N MET A 1 7.38 -16.02 12.95
CA MET A 1 6.63 -16.42 11.74
C MET A 1 5.67 -15.30 11.40
N TYR A 2 5.95 -14.50 10.37
CA TYR A 2 5.15 -13.31 10.02
C TYR A 2 3.92 -13.65 9.15
N TYR A 3 3.79 -14.89 8.70
CA TYR A 3 2.64 -15.35 7.91
C TYR A 3 1.35 -15.17 8.72
N ASN A 4 0.41 -14.43 8.16
CA ASN A 4 -0.90 -14.09 8.71
C ASN A 4 -0.95 -12.88 9.68
N LYS A 5 0.04 -11.98 9.64
CA LYS A 5 -0.02 -10.71 10.36
C LYS A 5 -0.84 -9.69 9.57
N LEU A 6 -1.57 -8.83 10.27
CA LEU A 6 -2.36 -7.79 9.62
C LEU A 6 -1.46 -6.73 8.98
N ILE A 7 -1.70 -6.42 7.71
CA ILE A 7 -1.08 -5.31 6.99
C ILE A 7 -2.10 -4.18 6.87
N SER A 8 -1.73 -2.97 7.29
CA SER A 8 -2.48 -1.75 6.98
C SER A 8 -1.95 -1.15 5.68
N VAL A 9 -2.76 -1.22 4.62
CA VAL A 9 -2.45 -0.61 3.33
C VAL A 9 -2.99 0.81 3.35
N ILE A 10 -2.10 1.80 3.31
CA ILE A 10 -2.45 3.23 3.37
C ILE A 10 -2.42 3.80 1.96
N VAL A 11 -3.55 4.35 1.54
CA VAL A 11 -3.71 4.97 0.21
C VAL A 11 -4.10 6.43 0.41
N PRO A 12 -3.17 7.38 0.20
CA PRO A 12 -3.50 8.80 0.17
C PRO A 12 -4.23 9.13 -1.13
N VAL A 13 -5.34 9.87 -1.02
CA VAL A 13 -6.23 10.17 -2.15
C VAL A 13 -6.43 11.69 -2.26
N TYR A 14 -6.08 12.26 -3.43
CA TYR A 14 -6.35 13.66 -3.74
C TYR A 14 -6.47 13.89 -5.23
N ASN A 15 -7.70 14.13 -5.73
CA ASN A 15 -8.00 14.42 -7.14
C ASN A 15 -7.36 13.42 -8.13
N VAL A 16 -7.70 12.13 -7.99
CA VAL A 16 -7.15 11.00 -8.76
C VAL A 16 -8.24 10.09 -9.33
N GLU A 17 -9.42 10.64 -9.62
CA GLU A 17 -10.57 9.86 -10.08
C GLU A 17 -10.29 8.98 -11.31
N GLU A 18 -9.35 9.39 -12.19
CA GLU A 18 -9.00 8.66 -13.40
C GLU A 18 -8.26 7.33 -13.14
N TYR A 19 -7.52 7.23 -12.03
CA TYR A 19 -6.63 6.09 -11.73
C TYR A 19 -7.10 5.26 -10.53
N LEU A 20 -7.90 5.88 -9.66
CA LEU A 20 -8.21 5.34 -8.33
C LEU A 20 -8.90 3.98 -8.38
N GLU A 21 -9.85 3.76 -9.29
CA GLU A 21 -10.55 2.46 -9.38
C GLU A 21 -9.58 1.33 -9.71
N GLU A 22 -8.65 1.53 -10.64
CA GLU A 22 -7.66 0.52 -11.01
C GLU A 22 -6.70 0.21 -9.84
N CYS A 23 -6.27 1.24 -9.12
CA CYS A 23 -5.47 1.09 -7.90
C CYS A 23 -6.21 0.23 -6.86
N LEU A 24 -7.45 0.60 -6.51
CA LEU A 24 -8.22 -0.08 -5.48
C LEU A 24 -8.59 -1.51 -5.87
N ASP A 25 -8.88 -1.79 -7.14
CA ASP A 25 -9.10 -3.13 -7.65
C ASP A 25 -7.87 -4.00 -7.46
N SER A 26 -6.68 -3.47 -7.74
CA SER A 26 -5.42 -4.20 -7.58
C SER A 26 -5.13 -4.54 -6.11
N ILE A 27 -5.52 -3.67 -5.17
CA ILE A 27 -5.42 -3.93 -3.73
C ILE A 27 -6.48 -4.96 -3.30
N GLN A 28 -7.70 -4.86 -3.79
CA GLN A 28 -8.79 -5.79 -3.46
C GLN A 28 -8.46 -7.22 -3.90
N CYS A 29 -7.80 -7.37 -5.06
CA CYS A 29 -7.43 -8.66 -5.65
C CYS A 29 -6.20 -9.31 -5.03
N GLN A 30 -5.46 -8.65 -4.13
CA GLN A 30 -4.25 -9.21 -3.52
C GLN A 30 -4.47 -10.63 -2.98
N THR A 31 -3.49 -11.52 -3.22
CA THR A 31 -3.51 -12.91 -2.72
C THR A 31 -3.40 -12.97 -1.20
N TYR A 32 -2.67 -12.04 -0.59
CA TYR A 32 -2.61 -11.89 0.86
C TYR A 32 -3.89 -11.26 1.40
N LYS A 33 -4.71 -12.03 2.13
CA LYS A 33 -6.06 -11.62 2.53
C LYS A 33 -6.15 -10.87 3.85
N ASN A 34 -5.15 -11.03 4.75
CA ASN A 34 -5.18 -10.37 6.06
C ASN A 34 -4.69 -8.92 5.96
N ILE A 35 -5.48 -8.09 5.31
CA ILE A 35 -5.22 -6.66 5.10
C ILE A 35 -6.39 -5.82 5.62
N GLU A 36 -6.11 -4.61 6.06
CA GLU A 36 -7.06 -3.50 6.10
C GLU A 36 -6.56 -2.41 5.14
N VAL A 37 -7.47 -1.71 4.50
CA VAL A 37 -7.15 -0.64 3.54
C VAL A 37 -7.65 0.68 4.10
N ILE A 38 -6.74 1.61 4.30
CA ILE A 38 -6.99 2.91 4.90
C ILE A 38 -6.89 3.97 3.80
N LEU A 39 -8.06 4.37 3.28
CA LEU A 39 -8.19 5.43 2.31
C LEU A 39 -8.23 6.77 3.05
N VAL A 40 -7.32 7.68 2.74
CA VAL A 40 -7.33 9.01 3.33
C VAL A 40 -7.56 10.04 2.25
N ASN A 41 -8.80 10.53 2.14
CA ASN A 41 -9.17 11.58 1.21
C ASN A 41 -8.74 12.94 1.76
N ASP A 42 -7.76 13.56 1.13
CA ASP A 42 -7.16 14.84 1.50
C ASP A 42 -7.89 16.04 0.85
N GLY A 43 -9.21 16.05 0.94
CA GLY A 43 -10.04 17.13 0.44
C GLY A 43 -10.19 17.17 -1.07
N SER A 44 -10.34 16.00 -1.73
CA SER A 44 -10.61 15.92 -3.16
C SER A 44 -11.87 16.69 -3.55
N THR A 45 -11.84 17.30 -4.73
CA THR A 45 -12.93 18.08 -5.33
C THR A 45 -13.55 17.39 -6.55
N ASP A 46 -12.98 16.28 -6.98
CA ASP A 46 -13.45 15.40 -8.04
C ASP A 46 -14.24 14.20 -7.46
N SER A 47 -14.50 13.17 -8.27
CA SER A 47 -15.25 11.96 -7.86
C SER A 47 -14.44 10.98 -7.00
N SER A 48 -13.19 11.28 -6.64
CA SER A 48 -12.34 10.35 -5.87
C SER A 48 -12.96 9.90 -4.56
N LYS A 49 -13.65 10.83 -3.86
CA LYS A 49 -14.34 10.49 -2.61
C LYS A 49 -15.46 9.48 -2.83
N ASP A 50 -16.28 9.68 -3.86
CA ASP A 50 -17.43 8.81 -4.17
C ASP A 50 -16.94 7.40 -4.57
N ILE A 51 -15.79 7.32 -5.27
CA ILE A 51 -15.14 6.05 -5.59
C ILE A 51 -14.73 5.34 -4.30
N CYS A 52 -14.05 6.02 -3.37
CA CYS A 52 -13.65 5.44 -2.09
C CYS A 52 -14.87 4.90 -1.31
N GLU A 53 -15.96 5.66 -1.25
CA GLU A 53 -17.20 5.27 -0.55
C GLU A 53 -17.77 3.96 -1.13
N LYS A 54 -17.79 3.82 -2.47
CA LYS A 54 -18.25 2.58 -3.14
C LYS A 54 -17.43 1.34 -2.75
N TYR A 55 -16.08 1.48 -2.60
CA TYR A 55 -15.23 0.37 -2.18
C TYR A 55 -15.46 0.01 -0.70
N CYS A 56 -15.65 1.00 0.16
CA CYS A 56 -16.00 0.77 1.57
C CYS A 56 -17.34 0.05 1.75
N GLU A 57 -18.32 0.30 0.87
CA GLU A 57 -19.62 -0.39 0.89
C GLU A 57 -19.51 -1.85 0.44
N LYS A 58 -18.61 -2.14 -0.52
CA LYS A 58 -18.47 -3.47 -1.11
C LYS A 58 -17.57 -4.41 -0.30
N ASP A 59 -16.56 -3.87 0.39
CA ASP A 59 -15.53 -4.65 1.06
C ASP A 59 -15.19 -4.04 2.42
N ASN A 60 -15.49 -4.75 3.48
CA ASN A 60 -15.33 -4.29 4.87
C ASN A 60 -13.87 -4.08 5.30
N ARG A 61 -12.91 -4.51 4.50
CA ARG A 61 -11.49 -4.24 4.72
C ARG A 61 -11.13 -2.79 4.43
N PHE A 62 -11.91 -2.10 3.59
CA PHE A 62 -11.71 -0.70 3.22
C PHE A 62 -12.36 0.25 4.22
N LYS A 63 -11.63 1.28 4.61
CA LYS A 63 -12.08 2.34 5.52
C LYS A 63 -11.69 3.69 4.97
N LEU A 64 -12.62 4.62 4.91
CA LEU A 64 -12.40 5.98 4.41
C LEU A 64 -12.31 6.97 5.56
N PHE A 65 -11.28 7.79 5.54
CA PHE A 65 -11.09 8.95 6.41
C PHE A 65 -10.96 10.19 5.53
N CYS A 66 -11.72 11.23 5.85
CA CYS A 66 -11.66 12.50 5.13
C CYS A 66 -11.04 13.58 6.00
N GLN A 67 -10.28 14.47 5.37
CA GLN A 67 -9.71 15.67 6.00
C GLN A 67 -9.66 16.81 5.00
N PRO A 68 -9.59 18.08 5.46
CA PRO A 68 -9.21 19.20 4.60
C PRO A 68 -7.80 18.97 4.04
N ASN A 69 -7.53 19.44 2.82
CA ASN A 69 -6.22 19.27 2.19
C ASN A 69 -5.08 19.77 3.10
N LYS A 70 -4.15 18.87 3.43
CA LYS A 70 -2.96 19.08 4.27
C LYS A 70 -1.68 18.58 3.62
N GLY A 71 -1.78 18.04 2.42
CA GLY A 71 -0.67 17.50 1.64
C GLY A 71 -0.33 16.03 1.97
N LEU A 72 0.46 15.42 1.08
CA LEU A 72 0.74 14.00 1.06
C LEU A 72 1.32 13.46 2.37
N SER A 73 2.31 14.15 2.95
CA SER A 73 2.95 13.69 4.19
C SER A 73 1.96 13.67 5.37
N ALA A 74 1.10 14.70 5.50
CA ALA A 74 0.08 14.74 6.54
C ALA A 74 -0.98 13.64 6.33
N THR A 75 -1.30 13.34 5.07
CA THR A 75 -2.24 12.30 4.68
C THR A 75 -1.70 10.90 5.02
N ARG A 76 -0.43 10.63 4.71
CA ARG A 76 0.25 9.39 5.12
C ARG A 76 0.31 9.25 6.65
N ASN A 77 0.66 10.32 7.38
CA ASN A 77 0.65 10.33 8.84
C ASN A 77 -0.73 10.06 9.42
N ARG A 78 -1.78 10.60 8.83
CA ARG A 78 -3.16 10.30 9.22
C ARG A 78 -3.47 8.81 9.02
N GLY A 79 -3.11 8.25 7.87
CA GLY A 79 -3.26 6.82 7.60
C GLY A 79 -2.55 5.96 8.64
N MET A 80 -1.31 6.29 8.99
CA MET A 80 -0.57 5.60 10.06
C MET A 80 -1.28 5.67 11.42
N SER A 81 -1.85 6.82 11.78
CA SER A 81 -2.57 6.97 13.06
C SER A 81 -3.85 6.14 13.14
N GLU A 82 -4.45 5.77 12.02
CA GLU A 82 -5.67 4.95 11.94
C GLU A 82 -5.35 3.45 11.75
N SER A 83 -4.07 3.11 11.52
CA SER A 83 -3.62 1.74 11.26
C SER A 83 -3.69 0.87 12.50
N LYS A 84 -4.09 -0.39 12.31
CA LYS A 84 -4.13 -1.44 13.35
C LYS A 84 -3.23 -2.62 13.02
N GLY A 85 -2.68 -2.64 11.81
CA GLY A 85 -1.79 -3.69 11.35
C GLY A 85 -0.44 -3.66 12.05
N GLU A 86 0.19 -4.83 12.14
CA GLU A 86 1.56 -4.95 12.61
C GLU A 86 2.57 -4.49 11.55
N PHE A 87 2.12 -4.43 10.30
CA PHE A 87 2.88 -3.92 9.16
C PHE A 87 2.10 -2.85 8.43
N ILE A 88 2.83 -1.93 7.81
CA ILE A 88 2.27 -0.84 7.00
C ILE A 88 2.80 -0.98 5.59
N SER A 89 1.92 -0.85 4.60
CA SER A 89 2.25 -0.68 3.20
C SER A 89 1.70 0.65 2.71
N PHE A 90 2.52 1.48 2.08
CA PHE A 90 2.06 2.67 1.39
C PHE A 90 1.86 2.34 -0.08
N VAL A 91 0.74 2.80 -0.63
CA VAL A 91 0.40 2.65 -2.05
C VAL A 91 -0.10 4.00 -2.54
N ASP A 92 0.55 4.55 -3.55
CA ASP A 92 0.08 5.77 -4.17
C ASP A 92 -1.16 5.48 -5.03
N SER A 93 -2.11 6.39 -5.02
CA SER A 93 -3.46 6.16 -5.56
C SER A 93 -3.54 6.08 -7.09
N ASP A 94 -2.45 6.31 -7.78
CA ASP A 94 -2.25 6.17 -9.23
C ASP A 94 -1.41 4.94 -9.60
N ASP A 95 -0.99 4.14 -8.60
CA ASP A 95 -0.22 2.91 -8.81
C ASP A 95 -1.12 1.66 -8.84
N VAL A 96 -0.67 0.64 -9.57
CA VAL A 96 -1.32 -0.69 -9.68
C VAL A 96 -0.38 -1.75 -9.12
N LEU A 97 -0.90 -2.57 -8.20
CA LEU A 97 -0.14 -3.62 -7.56
C LEU A 97 -0.24 -4.93 -8.36
N LYS A 98 0.87 -5.66 -8.45
CA LYS A 98 0.82 -7.06 -8.86
C LYS A 98 0.03 -7.87 -7.84
N GLU A 99 -0.78 -8.83 -8.31
CA GLU A 99 -1.73 -9.59 -7.50
C GLU A 99 -1.11 -10.27 -6.25
N ASP A 100 0.14 -10.71 -6.35
CA ASP A 100 0.86 -11.41 -5.28
C ASP A 100 1.87 -10.52 -4.52
N MET A 101 1.89 -9.20 -4.76
CA MET A 101 2.92 -8.30 -4.24
C MET A 101 3.02 -8.35 -2.71
N LEU A 102 1.90 -8.16 -2.01
CA LEU A 102 1.91 -8.18 -0.53
C LEU A 102 2.32 -9.54 0.04
N GLU A 103 1.96 -10.63 -0.63
CA GLU A 103 2.37 -11.99 -0.22
C GLU A 103 3.87 -12.18 -0.38
N GLN A 104 4.46 -11.72 -1.48
CA GLN A 104 5.90 -11.82 -1.72
C GLN A 104 6.69 -10.96 -0.73
N LEU A 105 6.25 -9.73 -0.45
CA LEU A 105 6.87 -8.86 0.55
C LEU A 105 6.86 -9.51 1.94
N MET A 106 5.71 -10.05 2.38
CA MET A 106 5.60 -10.76 3.67
C MET A 106 6.49 -12.01 3.74
N LYS A 107 6.62 -12.71 2.63
CA LYS A 107 7.52 -13.87 2.54
C LYS A 107 8.97 -13.46 2.73
N GLN A 108 9.41 -12.39 2.06
CA GLN A 108 10.77 -11.88 2.19
C GLN A 108 11.07 -11.39 3.62
N MET A 109 10.16 -10.63 4.24
CA MET A 109 10.29 -10.22 5.63
C MET A 109 10.49 -11.42 6.57
N SER A 110 9.74 -12.51 6.34
CA SER A 110 9.82 -13.72 7.17
C SER A 110 11.14 -14.46 7.01
N VAL A 111 11.68 -14.52 5.79
CA VAL A 111 12.93 -15.24 5.47
C VAL A 111 14.14 -14.47 5.97
N GLU A 112 14.19 -13.17 5.68
CA GLU A 112 15.36 -12.33 5.93
C GLU A 112 15.38 -11.71 7.34
N LYS A 113 14.24 -11.77 8.05
CA LYS A 113 14.05 -11.15 9.39
C LYS A 113 14.40 -9.67 9.41
N VAL A 114 13.91 -8.95 8.42
CA VAL A 114 14.11 -7.51 8.26
C VAL A 114 12.83 -6.76 8.63
N ASP A 115 12.96 -5.48 8.99
CA ASP A 115 11.85 -4.62 9.37
C ASP A 115 11.26 -3.87 8.18
N ILE A 116 12.02 -3.72 7.08
CA ILE A 116 11.62 -3.00 5.86
C ILE A 116 11.92 -3.87 4.64
N VAL A 117 10.97 -3.96 3.74
CA VAL A 117 11.10 -4.60 2.41
C VAL A 117 10.49 -3.68 1.37
N GLU A 118 11.20 -3.50 0.26
CA GLU A 118 10.72 -2.75 -0.89
C GLU A 118 10.56 -3.67 -2.10
N CYS A 119 9.69 -3.30 -3.03
CA CYS A 119 9.56 -3.96 -4.32
C CYS A 119 9.96 -3.04 -5.46
N TRP A 120 10.33 -3.63 -6.59
CA TRP A 120 10.53 -2.89 -7.83
C TRP A 120 9.22 -2.34 -8.37
N TYR A 121 9.30 -1.24 -9.10
CA TYR A 121 8.21 -0.69 -9.88
C TYR A 121 8.60 -0.61 -11.37
N THR A 122 7.60 -0.60 -12.22
CA THR A 122 7.76 -0.39 -13.66
C THR A 122 6.69 0.57 -14.16
N ASN A 123 7.01 1.32 -15.22
CA ASN A 123 6.05 2.17 -15.92
C ASN A 123 5.34 1.43 -17.06
N ASP A 124 5.63 0.15 -17.28
CA ASP A 124 5.01 -0.67 -18.31
C ASP A 124 4.19 -1.80 -17.67
N LYS A 125 2.85 -1.74 -17.85
CA LYS A 125 1.92 -2.77 -17.35
C LYS A 125 2.23 -4.17 -17.88
N GLN A 126 2.82 -4.29 -19.08
CA GLN A 126 3.20 -5.59 -19.65
C GLN A 126 4.34 -6.25 -18.87
N GLU A 127 5.17 -5.46 -18.18
CA GLU A 127 6.24 -5.98 -17.34
C GLU A 127 5.76 -6.49 -15.99
N LEU A 128 4.55 -6.13 -15.54
CA LEU A 128 3.98 -6.65 -14.28
C LEU A 128 3.80 -8.16 -14.29
N ASP A 129 3.56 -8.75 -15.46
CA ASP A 129 3.38 -10.19 -15.64
C ASP A 129 4.71 -10.95 -15.80
N LEU A 130 5.83 -10.24 -15.95
CA LEU A 130 7.14 -10.88 -16.01
C LEU A 130 7.54 -11.39 -14.61
N PRO A 131 8.27 -12.53 -14.56
CA PRO A 131 8.84 -12.98 -13.29
C PRO A 131 9.79 -11.90 -12.77
N SER A 132 9.65 -11.56 -11.48
CA SER A 132 10.57 -10.63 -10.82
C SER A 132 12.02 -11.02 -11.12
N PRO A 133 12.92 -10.06 -11.37
CA PRO A 133 14.33 -10.35 -11.57
C PRO A 133 14.82 -11.29 -10.47
N LYS A 134 15.48 -12.38 -10.85
CA LYS A 134 16.01 -13.37 -9.89
C LYS A 134 17.03 -12.78 -8.92
N ASP A 135 17.52 -11.60 -9.24
CA ASP A 135 18.49 -10.82 -8.49
C ASP A 135 17.87 -9.56 -7.88
N ALA A 136 16.72 -9.71 -7.21
CA ALA A 136 16.26 -8.65 -6.32
C ALA A 136 17.33 -8.49 -5.23
N GLU A 137 18.28 -7.59 -5.44
CA GLU A 137 19.27 -7.23 -4.44
C GLU A 137 18.53 -6.71 -3.21
N ILE A 138 18.81 -7.32 -2.07
CA ILE A 138 18.42 -6.74 -0.79
C ILE A 138 19.34 -5.53 -0.63
N ILE A 139 18.82 -4.36 -0.94
CA ILE A 139 19.57 -3.10 -0.89
C ILE A 139 19.92 -2.74 0.55
N PHE A 140 19.15 -3.24 1.52
CA PHE A 140 19.39 -2.99 2.95
C PHE A 140 19.02 -4.21 3.81
N LYS A 141 19.98 -4.68 4.63
CA LYS A 141 19.77 -5.65 5.70
C LYS A 141 20.04 -4.95 7.04
N GLY A 142 19.02 -4.47 7.69
CA GLY A 142 19.14 -3.82 8.98
C GLY A 142 17.81 -3.77 9.73
N ASN A 143 17.87 -3.34 10.97
CA ASN A 143 16.67 -3.01 11.74
C ASN A 143 16.23 -1.56 11.45
N SER A 144 15.06 -1.17 11.96
CA SER A 144 14.50 0.17 11.76
C SER A 144 15.40 1.31 12.24
N GLU A 145 16.26 1.07 13.25
CA GLU A 145 17.23 2.06 13.73
C GLU A 145 18.37 2.27 12.73
N GLU A 146 18.86 1.19 12.12
CA GLU A 146 19.92 1.25 11.11
C GLU A 146 19.44 1.88 9.79
N ALA A 147 18.17 1.65 9.40
CA ALA A 147 17.56 2.27 8.23
C ALA A 147 17.48 3.80 8.33
N LEU A 148 17.23 4.34 9.52
CA LEU A 148 17.16 5.79 9.75
C LEU A 148 18.51 6.50 9.65
N VAL A 149 19.62 5.78 9.76
CA VAL A 149 20.98 6.33 9.66
C VAL A 149 21.47 6.38 8.20
N SER A 150 20.86 5.63 7.29
CA SER A 150 21.25 5.56 5.87
C SER A 150 20.53 6.54 4.95
N LEU A 151 19.57 7.32 5.48
CA LEU A 151 18.83 8.39 4.78
C LEU A 151 19.47 9.75 5.10
#